data_82031c88f872e2e51388d149bc869bcf
#
_entry.id   82031c88f872e2e51388d149bc869bcf
#
_cell.length_a   1.000
_cell.length_b   1.000
_cell.length_c   1.000
_cell.angle_alpha   90.00
_cell.angle_beta   90.00
_cell.angle_gamma   90.00
#
_symmetry.space_group_name_H-M   'P 1'
#
loop_
_entity.id
_entity.type
_entity.pdbx_description
1 polymer ?
#
loop_
_entity_poly.entity_id
_entity_poly.type
_entity_poly.pdbx_seq_one_letter_code
_entity_poly.pdbx_strand_id
1 'polypeptide(L)'
;MTVIQHLIKELKMIAHPEGGHFSESFRDENNNVSLIYYMLQKNEWSHWHRLTKNEILHFYKGDPITIFMSKDGIDFTSVTLGENENFHFVVEANNWFAMQSNGRFSLIGCTVAPGFDYADFELAPKNWKPKNFTLNNTKI
;
A
#
# COMPACT_ATOMS: atom_id res chain seq x y z
N MET A 1 -18.95 -14.32 11.13
CA MET A 1 -18.21 -13.39 10.23
C MET A 1 -16.90 -13.03 10.91
N THR A 2 -15.79 -13.18 10.21
CA THR A 2 -14.48 -12.78 10.73
C THR A 2 -14.34 -11.26 10.73
N VAL A 3 -13.33 -10.76 11.45
CA VAL A 3 -13.01 -9.33 11.45
C VAL A 3 -12.70 -8.85 10.03
N ILE A 4 -11.97 -9.67 9.26
CA ILE A 4 -11.61 -9.34 7.87
C ILE A 4 -12.87 -9.21 7.01
N GLN A 5 -13.75 -10.20 7.08
CA GLN A 5 -15.00 -10.17 6.31
C GLN A 5 -15.88 -8.98 6.70
N HIS A 6 -15.93 -8.68 7.99
CA HIS A 6 -16.69 -7.54 8.50
C HIS A 6 -16.15 -6.23 7.93
N LEU A 7 -14.82 -6.05 7.93
CA LEU A 7 -14.21 -4.83 7.39
C LEU A 7 -14.46 -4.69 5.88
N ILE A 8 -14.30 -5.79 5.13
CA ILE A 8 -14.55 -5.76 3.69
C ILE A 8 -15.98 -5.33 3.41
N LYS A 9 -16.93 -5.88 4.15
CA LYS A 9 -18.35 -5.54 4.00
C LYS A 9 -18.65 -4.09 4.41
N GLU A 10 -18.24 -3.71 5.62
CA GLU A 10 -18.57 -2.39 6.16
C GLU A 10 -17.89 -1.26 5.37
N LEU A 11 -16.66 -1.47 4.93
CA LEU A 11 -15.94 -0.47 4.15
C LEU A 11 -16.19 -0.61 2.65
N LYS A 12 -17.01 -1.58 2.23
CA LYS A 12 -17.37 -1.80 0.82
C LYS A 12 -16.15 -1.97 -0.06
N MET A 13 -15.22 -2.81 0.39
CA MET A 13 -13.95 -3.01 -0.30
C MET A 13 -14.09 -3.96 -1.48
N ILE A 14 -13.32 -3.69 -2.53
CA ILE A 14 -13.24 -4.53 -3.74
C ILE A 14 -11.77 -4.84 -4.03
N ALA A 15 -11.52 -5.81 -4.90
CA ALA A 15 -10.17 -6.19 -5.28
C ALA A 15 -9.45 -5.04 -5.98
N HIS A 16 -8.17 -4.85 -5.63
CA HIS A 16 -7.33 -3.80 -6.23
C HIS A 16 -6.43 -4.41 -7.32
N PRO A 17 -6.17 -3.68 -8.43
CA PRO A 17 -5.29 -4.17 -9.50
C PRO A 17 -3.90 -4.56 -9.03
N GLU A 18 -3.34 -3.88 -8.02
CA GLU A 18 -2.01 -4.18 -7.47
C GLU A 18 -2.01 -5.35 -6.49
N GLY A 19 -3.17 -5.85 -6.10
CA GLY A 19 -3.36 -6.88 -5.07
C GLY A 19 -4.06 -6.29 -3.85
N GLY A 20 -4.67 -7.17 -3.04
CA GLY A 20 -5.42 -6.74 -1.86
C GLY A 20 -6.80 -6.20 -2.19
N HIS A 21 -7.38 -5.49 -1.23
CA HIS A 21 -8.71 -4.89 -1.34
C HIS A 21 -8.66 -3.42 -0.98
N PHE A 22 -9.55 -2.64 -1.59
CA PHE A 22 -9.60 -1.21 -1.32
C PHE A 22 -11.01 -0.67 -1.47
N SER A 23 -11.23 0.52 -0.91
CA SER A 23 -12.42 1.32 -1.18
C SER A 23 -12.05 2.79 -1.10
N GLU A 24 -12.58 3.60 -2.01
CA GLU A 24 -12.37 5.03 -1.94
C GLU A 24 -13.33 5.62 -0.89
N SER A 25 -12.76 6.25 0.13
CA SER A 25 -13.56 6.82 1.22
C SER A 25 -13.86 8.30 1.00
N PHE A 26 -13.02 8.99 0.26
CA PHE A 26 -13.22 10.40 -0.02
C PHE A 26 -12.47 10.83 -1.27
N ARG A 27 -13.11 11.69 -2.04
CA ARG A 27 -12.48 12.40 -3.14
C ARG A 27 -13.07 13.80 -3.19
N ASP A 28 -12.19 14.80 -3.15
CA ASP A 28 -12.60 16.19 -3.24
C ASP A 28 -13.19 16.49 -4.62
N GLU A 29 -14.17 17.38 -4.66
CA GLU A 29 -14.86 17.77 -5.90
C GLU A 29 -13.89 18.23 -7.00
N ASN A 30 -12.84 18.97 -6.63
CA ASN A 30 -11.83 19.44 -7.56
C ASN A 30 -10.63 18.51 -7.66
N ASN A 31 -10.74 17.30 -7.12
CA ASN A 31 -9.69 16.30 -7.10
C ASN A 31 -8.40 16.82 -6.45
N ASN A 32 -8.53 17.63 -5.41
CA ASN A 32 -7.36 18.10 -4.66
C ASN A 32 -6.78 17.04 -3.75
N VAL A 33 -7.60 16.06 -3.36
CA VAL A 33 -7.19 14.97 -2.47
C VAL A 33 -8.08 13.76 -2.71
N SER A 34 -7.51 12.57 -2.59
CA SER A 34 -8.28 11.33 -2.53
C SER A 34 -7.78 10.47 -1.38
N LEU A 35 -8.71 9.76 -0.75
CA LEU A 35 -8.42 8.83 0.34
C LEU A 35 -9.02 7.47 0.02
N ILE A 36 -8.25 6.42 0.28
CA ILE A 36 -8.75 5.05 0.21
C ILE A 36 -8.46 4.33 1.52
N TYR A 37 -9.29 3.35 1.84
CA TYR A 37 -8.91 2.25 2.71
C TYR A 37 -8.25 1.19 1.85
N TYR A 38 -7.21 0.57 2.37
CA TYR A 38 -6.49 -0.49 1.69
C TYR A 38 -6.18 -1.61 2.67
N MET A 39 -6.45 -2.85 2.29
CA MET A 39 -6.23 -4.01 3.15
C MET A 39 -5.44 -5.08 2.44
N LEU A 40 -4.44 -5.60 3.14
CA LEU A 40 -3.73 -6.82 2.74
C LEU A 40 -3.98 -7.89 3.77
N GLN A 41 -4.33 -9.09 3.30
CA GLN A 41 -4.42 -10.28 4.13
C GLN A 41 -3.12 -11.06 4.05
N LYS A 42 -3.00 -12.09 4.91
CA LYS A 42 -1.84 -12.98 4.91
C LYS A 42 -1.57 -13.51 3.51
N ASN A 43 -0.31 -13.47 3.08
CA ASN A 43 0.15 -13.95 1.77
C ASN A 43 -0.32 -13.12 0.58
N GLU A 44 -0.97 -12.00 0.81
CA GLU A 44 -1.27 -11.06 -0.26
C GLU A 44 -0.17 -10.03 -0.39
N TRP A 45 0.08 -9.59 -1.61
CA TRP A 45 1.03 -8.53 -1.92
C TRP A 45 0.32 -7.38 -2.58
N SER A 46 0.75 -6.16 -2.23
CA SER A 46 0.61 -5.02 -3.09
C SER A 46 1.83 -5.04 -3.99
N HIS A 47 1.65 -5.41 -5.25
CA HIS A 47 2.76 -5.56 -6.19
C HIS A 47 3.44 -4.22 -6.46
N TRP A 48 4.69 -4.27 -6.86
CA TRP A 48 5.49 -3.09 -7.18
C TRP A 48 4.75 -2.16 -8.12
N HIS A 49 4.64 -0.91 -7.70
CA HIS A 49 3.96 0.14 -8.45
C HIS A 49 4.53 1.49 -8.02
N ARG A 50 4.21 2.53 -8.79
CA ARG A 50 4.62 3.89 -8.43
C ARG A 50 3.60 4.89 -8.93
N LEU A 51 3.61 6.05 -8.29
CA LEU A 51 2.80 7.21 -8.68
C LEU A 51 3.72 8.36 -9.02
N THR A 52 3.23 9.27 -9.85
CA THR A 52 3.93 10.55 -10.11
C THR A 52 3.66 11.57 -8.99
N LYS A 53 2.98 11.16 -7.93
CA LYS A 53 2.60 12.00 -6.78
C LYS A 53 3.04 11.33 -5.49
N ASN A 54 3.17 12.12 -4.43
CA ASN A 54 3.43 11.57 -3.10
C ASN A 54 2.18 10.84 -2.61
N GLU A 55 2.40 9.73 -1.92
CA GLU A 55 1.33 8.97 -1.29
C GLU A 55 1.62 8.86 0.20
N ILE A 56 0.65 9.21 1.04
CA ILE A 56 0.79 9.12 2.48
C ILE A 56 0.04 7.89 2.95
N LEU A 57 0.76 7.00 3.63
CA LEU A 57 0.21 5.76 4.16
C LEU A 57 -0.02 5.92 5.66
N HIS A 58 -1.19 5.50 6.14
CA HIS A 58 -1.60 5.61 7.54
C HIS A 58 -1.98 4.24 8.07
N PHE A 59 -1.41 3.83 9.20
CA PHE A 59 -1.79 2.57 9.82
C PHE A 59 -3.08 2.73 10.61
N TYR A 60 -4.06 1.86 10.36
CA TYR A 60 -5.34 1.92 11.06
C TYR A 60 -5.57 0.73 12.00
N LYS A 61 -5.36 -0.51 11.52
CA LYS A 61 -5.78 -1.67 12.31
C LYS A 61 -5.09 -2.95 11.81
N GLY A 62 -4.97 -3.89 12.71
CA GLY A 62 -4.46 -5.21 12.39
C GLY A 62 -2.99 -5.37 12.70
N ASP A 63 -2.32 -6.22 11.95
CA ASP A 63 -0.90 -6.49 12.12
C ASP A 63 -0.07 -5.45 11.39
N PRO A 64 1.20 -5.28 11.79
CA PRO A 64 2.08 -4.36 11.07
C PRO A 64 2.20 -4.71 9.59
N ILE A 65 2.47 -3.71 8.78
CA ILE A 65 2.66 -3.85 7.34
C ILE A 65 4.06 -3.35 6.98
N THR A 66 4.77 -4.11 6.14
CA THR A 66 6.07 -3.69 5.66
C THR A 66 5.93 -3.09 4.26
N ILE A 67 6.54 -1.92 4.09
CA ILE A 67 6.58 -1.20 2.82
C ILE A 67 8.01 -1.30 2.30
N PHE A 68 8.17 -1.89 1.12
CA PHE A 68 9.46 -1.98 0.42
C PHE A 68 9.49 -0.91 -0.65
N MET A 69 10.61 -0.22 -0.79
CA MET A 69 10.74 0.90 -1.73
C MET A 69 12.03 0.82 -2.52
N SER A 70 11.99 1.30 -3.76
CA SER A 70 13.16 1.41 -4.61
C SER A 70 13.06 2.65 -5.48
N LYS A 71 14.09 3.48 -5.42
CA LYS A 71 14.17 4.69 -6.26
C LYS A 71 14.65 4.38 -7.67
N ASP A 72 15.57 3.45 -7.77
CA ASP A 72 16.32 3.19 -9.01
C ASP A 72 16.01 1.84 -9.68
N GLY A 73 15.18 1.02 -9.03
CA GLY A 73 14.89 -0.33 -9.53
C GLY A 73 16.03 -1.30 -9.28
N ILE A 74 17.04 -0.93 -8.50
CA ILE A 74 18.22 -1.75 -8.20
C ILE A 74 18.24 -2.10 -6.73
N ASP A 75 18.44 -1.11 -5.87
CA ASP A 75 18.49 -1.28 -4.42
C ASP A 75 17.13 -1.00 -3.81
N PHE A 76 16.94 -1.44 -2.58
CA PHE A 76 15.66 -1.22 -1.89
C PHE A 76 15.88 -0.91 -0.41
N THR A 77 14.88 -0.26 0.17
CA THR A 77 14.77 -0.01 1.61
C THR A 77 13.41 -0.47 2.07
N SER A 78 13.21 -0.56 3.37
CA SER A 78 11.89 -0.91 3.92
C SER A 78 11.58 -0.12 5.17
N VAL A 79 10.30 0.02 5.44
CA VAL A 79 9.78 0.63 6.66
C VAL A 79 8.55 -0.17 7.08
N THR A 80 8.31 -0.24 8.39
CA THR A 80 7.16 -0.94 8.94
C THR A 80 6.20 0.07 9.57
N LEU A 81 4.91 -0.07 9.24
CA LEU A 81 3.84 0.66 9.91
C LEU A 81 3.11 -0.28 10.85
N GLY A 82 2.74 0.22 12.03
CA GLY A 82 2.03 -0.58 12.99
C GLY A 82 1.86 0.16 14.30
N GLU A 83 1.16 -0.45 15.26
CA GLU A 83 0.85 0.17 16.53
C GLU A 83 2.10 0.54 17.33
N ASN A 84 3.13 -0.32 17.29
CA ASN A 84 4.39 -0.07 18.00
C ASN A 84 5.52 0.28 17.03
N GLU A 85 5.17 0.75 15.84
CA GLU A 85 6.09 1.13 14.78
C GLU A 85 5.75 2.54 14.32
N ASN A 86 5.98 2.87 13.06
CA ASN A 86 5.53 4.13 12.50
C ASN A 86 4.03 4.08 12.26
N PHE A 87 3.30 5.16 12.57
CA PHE A 87 1.87 5.24 12.30
C PHE A 87 1.56 5.72 10.88
N HIS A 88 2.48 6.46 10.29
CA HIS A 88 2.34 6.92 8.91
C HIS A 88 3.70 7.00 8.24
N PHE A 89 3.68 7.04 6.91
CA PHE A 89 4.89 7.18 6.13
C PHE A 89 4.55 7.76 4.77
N VAL A 90 5.42 8.62 4.25
CA VAL A 90 5.24 9.22 2.91
C VAL A 90 6.10 8.47 1.92
N VAL A 91 5.47 7.87 0.91
CA VAL A 91 6.16 7.33 -0.25
C VAL A 91 6.25 8.47 -1.27
N GLU A 92 7.46 8.93 -1.52
CA GLU A 92 7.67 10.05 -2.43
C GLU A 92 7.37 9.67 -3.88
N ALA A 93 6.98 10.67 -4.66
CA ALA A 93 6.65 10.51 -6.07
C ALA A 93 7.77 9.74 -6.80
N ASN A 94 7.36 8.87 -7.73
CA ASN A 94 8.22 8.08 -8.61
C ASN A 94 9.04 6.99 -7.93
N ASN A 95 8.88 6.79 -6.63
CA ASN A 95 9.49 5.64 -5.96
C ASN A 95 8.64 4.40 -6.21
N TRP A 96 9.27 3.32 -6.68
CA TRP A 96 8.63 2.02 -6.71
C TRP A 96 8.39 1.55 -5.29
N PHE A 97 7.21 0.99 -5.02
CA PHE A 97 6.98 0.38 -3.70
C PHE A 97 6.04 -0.81 -3.80
N ALA A 98 6.19 -1.70 -2.84
CA ALA A 98 5.39 -2.90 -2.68
C ALA A 98 5.15 -3.09 -1.19
N MET A 99 4.08 -3.81 -0.83
CA MET A 99 3.71 -3.97 0.57
C MET A 99 3.29 -5.39 0.88
N GLN A 100 3.50 -5.79 2.12
CA GLN A 100 3.09 -7.09 2.63
C GLN A 100 2.68 -6.97 4.09
N SER A 101 1.56 -7.59 4.46
CA SER A 101 1.18 -7.68 5.87
C SER A 101 2.10 -8.65 6.60
N ASN A 102 2.50 -8.29 7.81
CA ASN A 102 3.37 -9.14 8.63
C ASN A 102 2.58 -10.15 9.46
N GLY A 103 1.27 -10.23 9.28
CA GLY A 103 0.42 -11.15 10.02
C GLY A 103 -0.82 -11.52 9.26
N ARG A 104 -1.95 -11.57 9.96
CA ARG A 104 -3.22 -12.03 9.39
C ARG A 104 -3.82 -11.02 8.42
N PHE A 105 -3.77 -9.75 8.79
CA PHE A 105 -4.22 -8.66 7.91
C PHE A 105 -3.68 -7.33 8.42
N SER A 106 -3.58 -6.37 7.51
CA SER A 106 -3.27 -4.99 7.83
C SER A 106 -4.25 -4.09 7.09
N LEU A 107 -4.86 -3.15 7.82
CA LEU A 107 -5.72 -2.13 7.25
C LEU A 107 -5.01 -0.79 7.35
N ILE A 108 -4.84 -0.14 6.21
CA ILE A 108 -4.21 1.18 6.14
C ILE A 108 -5.10 2.14 5.38
N GLY A 109 -4.78 3.42 5.49
CA GLY A 109 -5.33 4.46 4.63
C GLY A 109 -4.25 4.97 3.71
N CYS A 110 -4.64 5.38 2.52
CA CYS A 110 -3.73 5.99 1.57
C CYS A 110 -4.30 7.33 1.13
N THR A 111 -3.51 8.39 1.28
CA THR A 111 -3.88 9.76 0.89
C THR A 111 -2.99 10.18 -0.26
N VAL A 112 -3.59 10.66 -1.34
CA VAL A 112 -2.88 11.20 -2.50
C VAL A 112 -3.39 12.62 -2.75
N ALA A 113 -2.48 13.58 -2.88
CA ALA A 113 -2.81 14.98 -3.15
C ALA A 113 -1.80 15.57 -4.12
N PRO A 114 -2.25 16.07 -5.29
CA PRO A 114 -3.62 16.02 -5.83
C PRO A 114 -4.16 14.61 -5.91
N GLY A 115 -5.49 14.45 -6.00
CA GLY A 115 -6.12 13.15 -5.92
C GLY A 115 -5.60 12.12 -6.91
N PHE A 116 -5.72 10.84 -6.54
CA PHE A 116 -5.25 9.72 -7.35
C PHE A 116 -5.93 9.70 -8.73
N ASP A 117 -5.12 9.42 -9.75
CA ASP A 117 -5.59 9.20 -11.12
C ASP A 117 -4.76 8.06 -11.71
N TYR A 118 -5.42 7.12 -12.39
CA TYR A 118 -4.71 6.01 -13.01
C TYR A 118 -3.71 6.46 -14.08
N ALA A 119 -3.87 7.65 -14.63
CA ALA A 119 -2.88 8.24 -15.55
C ALA A 119 -1.52 8.46 -14.88
N ASP A 120 -1.51 8.61 -13.55
CA ASP A 120 -0.29 8.81 -12.76
C ASP A 120 0.27 7.51 -12.19
N PHE A 121 -0.41 6.40 -12.42
CA PHE A 121 -0.13 5.09 -11.80
C PHE A 121 0.59 4.18 -12.79
N GLU A 122 1.66 3.56 -12.34
CA GLU A 122 2.38 2.55 -13.13
C GLU A 122 2.51 1.28 -12.31
N LEU A 123 1.91 0.18 -12.80
CA LEU A 123 2.06 -1.13 -12.21
C LEU A 123 3.19 -1.86 -12.93
N ALA A 124 4.16 -2.36 -12.18
CA ALA A 124 5.29 -3.10 -12.76
C ALA A 124 4.81 -4.40 -13.41
N PRO A 125 5.55 -4.91 -14.40
CA PRO A 125 5.26 -6.24 -14.94
C PRO A 125 5.23 -7.31 -13.84
N LYS A 126 4.44 -8.33 -14.03
CA LYS A 126 4.10 -9.33 -13.01
C LYS A 126 5.31 -9.88 -12.25
N ASN A 127 6.42 -10.14 -12.93
CA ASN A 127 7.61 -10.73 -12.29
C ASN A 127 8.70 -9.71 -12.00
N TRP A 128 8.39 -8.43 -12.15
CA TRP A 128 9.37 -7.38 -11.92
C TRP A 128 9.60 -7.16 -10.43
N LYS A 129 10.84 -6.95 -10.08
CA LYS A 129 11.25 -6.51 -8.75
C LYS A 129 12.57 -5.77 -8.88
N PRO A 130 12.95 -4.93 -7.90
CA PRO A 130 14.29 -4.32 -7.91
C PRO A 130 15.35 -5.41 -7.98
N LYS A 131 16.43 -5.13 -8.69
CA LYS A 131 17.48 -6.13 -8.97
C LYS A 131 17.98 -6.81 -7.70
N ASN A 132 18.20 -6.06 -6.65
CA ASN A 132 18.77 -6.57 -5.40
C ASN A 132 17.72 -6.92 -4.35
N PHE A 133 16.44 -6.90 -4.72
CA PHE A 133 15.36 -7.20 -3.77
C PHE A 133 15.39 -8.67 -3.36
N THR A 134 15.29 -8.90 -2.05
CA THR A 134 15.19 -10.24 -1.47
C THR A 134 14.40 -10.17 -0.17
N LEU A 135 13.65 -11.23 0.12
CA LEU A 135 12.95 -11.40 1.38
C LEU A 135 13.77 -12.18 2.41
N ASN A 136 14.92 -12.74 2.01
CA ASN A 136 15.69 -13.64 2.88
C ASN A 136 16.12 -13.00 4.18
N ASN A 137 16.46 -11.73 4.16
CA ASN A 137 16.89 -10.98 5.34
C ASN A 137 15.81 -10.07 5.89
N THR A 138 14.60 -10.20 5.39
CA THR A 138 13.46 -9.37 5.81
C THR A 138 12.56 -10.22 6.69
N LYS A 139 12.44 -9.84 7.94
CA LYS A 139 11.55 -10.55 8.87
C LYS A 139 10.15 -10.01 8.70
N ILE A 140 9.32 -10.83 8.14
CA ILE A 140 7.94 -10.48 7.87
C ILE A 140 7.02 -11.46 8.55
#